data_f28a510d84fec203fd917fa610aa0158
#
_entry.id   f28a510d84fec203fd917fa610aa0158
#
_cell.length_a   1.000
_cell.length_b   1.000
_cell.length_c   1.000
_cell.angle_alpha   90.00
_cell.angle_beta   90.00
_cell.angle_gamma   90.00
#
_symmetry.space_group_name_H-M   'P 1'
#
loop_
_entity.id
_entity.type
_entity.pdbx_description
1 polymer ?
#
loop_
_entity_poly.entity_id
_entity_poly.type
_entity_poly.pdbx_seq_one_letter_code
_entity_poly.pdbx_strand_id
1 'polypeptide(L)'
;MVSGREEQTSSSTTKKIIVVYFSRVGNTNFSDNVDVISSASLNVGNDGLIGSTEIVAKQIHDLVGGDLVNIQTVQPYPADYHETVQRNVDEFNAGFKPELKTKIENMDSYDTVYIGYPTWAMNIPRPIASFLSEYDFKGKTIIPFNTNGGYGLGETVNSIKALCPDSTILDAFQMPGANVRDAQEVQRAVSEWLNKIGVMK
;
A
#
# COMPACT_ATOMS: atom_id res chain seq x y z
N MET A 1 47.28 25.00 26.83
CA MET A 1 46.76 23.84 26.10
C MET A 1 45.25 23.86 26.26
N VAL A 2 44.56 24.32 25.23
CA VAL A 2 43.08 24.36 25.24
C VAL A 2 42.62 23.22 24.32
N SER A 3 42.02 22.19 24.95
CA SER A 3 41.49 21.03 24.24
C SER A 3 40.19 21.44 23.59
N GLY A 4 40.19 21.56 22.28
CA GLY A 4 38.96 21.75 21.47
C GLY A 4 38.14 20.47 21.47
N ARG A 5 36.94 20.55 22.01
CA ARG A 5 35.92 19.52 21.95
C ARG A 5 35.16 19.72 20.62
N GLU A 6 35.41 18.87 19.63
CA GLU A 6 34.61 18.82 18.42
C GLU A 6 33.21 18.32 18.79
N GLU A 7 32.23 19.21 18.70
CA GLU A 7 30.81 18.83 18.71
C GLU A 7 30.48 18.15 17.39
N GLN A 8 30.34 16.84 17.42
CA GLN A 8 29.69 16.10 16.33
C GLN A 8 28.21 16.46 16.30
N THR A 9 27.85 17.40 15.46
CA THR A 9 26.46 17.63 15.06
C THR A 9 26.01 16.44 14.22
N SER A 10 25.33 15.49 14.83
CA SER A 10 24.58 14.46 14.10
C SER A 10 23.39 15.16 13.42
N SER A 11 23.55 15.46 12.13
CA SER A 11 22.42 15.85 11.30
C SER A 11 21.49 14.63 11.18
N SER A 12 20.39 14.64 11.93
CA SER A 12 19.30 13.70 11.70
C SER A 12 18.68 14.07 10.35
N THR A 13 19.11 13.42 9.28
CA THR A 13 18.43 13.49 7.98
C THR A 13 17.01 12.98 8.20
N THR A 14 16.03 13.87 8.13
CA THR A 14 14.61 13.51 8.22
C THR A 14 14.31 12.59 7.04
N LYS A 15 13.93 11.34 7.32
CA LYS A 15 13.58 10.37 6.26
C LYS A 15 12.39 10.88 5.48
N LYS A 16 12.52 10.89 4.14
CA LYS A 16 11.42 11.27 3.27
C LYS A 16 10.50 10.07 3.05
N ILE A 17 9.24 10.24 3.38
CA ILE A 17 8.23 9.17 3.42
C ILE A 17 7.21 9.37 2.29
N ILE A 18 6.82 8.27 1.66
CA ILE A 18 5.66 8.20 0.79
C ILE A 18 4.77 7.03 1.19
N VAL A 19 3.48 7.26 1.20
CA VAL A 19 2.43 6.23 1.36
C VAL A 19 1.76 6.05 0.02
N VAL A 20 1.99 4.91 -0.63
CA VAL A 20 1.35 4.55 -1.88
C VAL A 20 0.36 3.43 -1.66
N TYR A 21 -0.78 3.45 -2.35
CA TYR A 21 -1.76 2.39 -2.24
C TYR A 21 -2.51 2.16 -3.54
N PHE A 22 -2.93 0.92 -3.76
CA PHE A 22 -3.86 0.54 -4.80
C PHE A 22 -5.23 0.24 -4.19
N SER A 23 -6.28 0.70 -4.85
CA SER A 23 -7.67 0.41 -4.51
C SER A 23 -8.50 0.25 -5.77
N ARG A 24 -9.56 -0.56 -5.73
CA ARG A 24 -10.57 -0.58 -6.81
C ARG A 24 -11.23 0.79 -6.97
N VAL A 25 -11.50 1.49 -5.88
CA VAL A 25 -11.93 2.90 -5.94
C VAL A 25 -10.81 3.74 -6.53
N GLY A 26 -11.12 4.46 -7.61
CA GLY A 26 -10.13 5.18 -8.42
C GLY A 26 -9.54 4.36 -9.59
N ASN A 27 -9.78 3.04 -9.63
CA ASN A 27 -9.34 2.13 -10.70
C ASN A 27 -10.49 1.36 -11.37
N THR A 28 -11.73 1.66 -11.00
CA THR A 28 -12.92 1.02 -11.52
C THR A 28 -14.03 2.07 -11.67
N ASN A 29 -14.72 2.07 -12.80
CA ASN A 29 -15.88 2.91 -13.02
C ASN A 29 -17.11 2.17 -12.49
N PHE A 30 -17.45 2.39 -11.22
CA PHE A 30 -18.63 1.79 -10.61
C PHE A 30 -19.90 2.50 -11.10
N SER A 31 -20.95 1.72 -11.34
CA SER A 31 -22.32 2.22 -11.45
C SER A 31 -22.91 2.44 -10.04
N ASP A 32 -24.08 3.09 -9.98
CA ASP A 32 -24.80 3.31 -8.71
C ASP A 32 -25.13 1.99 -7.98
N ASN A 33 -25.25 0.88 -8.73
CA ASN A 33 -25.49 -0.46 -8.20
C ASN A 33 -24.23 -1.30 -8.31
N VAL A 34 -23.47 -1.40 -7.22
CA VAL A 34 -22.32 -2.31 -7.11
C VAL A 34 -22.83 -3.73 -6.88
N ASP A 35 -22.41 -4.65 -7.71
CA ASP A 35 -22.84 -6.06 -7.67
C ASP A 35 -22.38 -6.81 -6.41
N VAL A 36 -21.14 -6.56 -5.98
CA VAL A 36 -20.55 -7.16 -4.78
C VAL A 36 -19.69 -6.15 -4.03
N ILE A 37 -19.97 -6.02 -2.74
CA ILE A 37 -19.10 -5.33 -1.78
C ILE A 37 -18.12 -6.35 -1.19
N SER A 38 -16.94 -6.44 -1.79
CA SER A 38 -15.85 -7.27 -1.24
C SER A 38 -15.12 -6.50 -0.15
N SER A 39 -15.19 -6.99 1.09
CA SER A 39 -14.56 -6.33 2.24
C SER A 39 -13.05 -6.14 2.10
N ALA A 40 -12.36 -7.00 1.34
CA ALA A 40 -10.94 -6.82 1.04
C ALA A 40 -10.66 -5.50 0.31
N SER A 41 -11.55 -5.11 -0.60
CA SER A 41 -11.33 -3.99 -1.55
C SER A 41 -12.27 -2.82 -1.35
N LEU A 42 -13.54 -3.06 -1.00
CA LEU A 42 -14.60 -2.07 -0.99
C LEU A 42 -15.34 -2.00 0.34
N ASN A 43 -15.62 -0.80 0.76
CA ASN A 43 -16.54 -0.48 1.85
C ASN A 43 -17.51 0.62 1.44
N VAL A 44 -18.54 0.81 2.24
CA VAL A 44 -19.50 1.92 2.11
C VAL A 44 -19.20 2.92 3.21
N GLY A 45 -18.73 4.09 2.83
CA GLY A 45 -18.56 5.24 3.73
C GLY A 45 -19.78 6.16 3.71
N ASN A 46 -19.69 7.29 4.41
CA ASN A 46 -20.75 8.29 4.48
C ASN A 46 -21.05 8.92 3.11
N ASP A 47 -20.03 9.08 2.27
CA ASP A 47 -20.09 9.75 0.97
C ASP A 47 -20.12 8.75 -0.21
N GLY A 48 -20.41 7.47 0.04
CA GLY A 48 -20.49 6.43 -0.98
C GLY A 48 -19.40 5.35 -0.84
N LEU A 49 -19.01 4.76 -1.96
CA LEU A 49 -17.97 3.73 -1.98
C LEU A 49 -16.61 4.29 -1.60
N ILE A 50 -15.91 3.57 -0.73
CA ILE A 50 -14.54 3.85 -0.35
C ILE A 50 -13.70 2.57 -0.42
N GLY A 51 -12.43 2.70 -0.77
CA GLY A 51 -11.49 1.58 -0.75
C GLY A 51 -11.10 1.19 0.67
N SER A 52 -11.16 -0.11 0.99
CA SER A 52 -10.72 -0.60 2.30
C SER A 52 -9.25 -0.27 2.55
N THR A 53 -8.39 -0.48 1.56
CA THR A 53 -6.96 -0.13 1.62
C THR A 53 -6.75 1.38 1.73
N GLU A 54 -7.60 2.19 1.08
CA GLU A 54 -7.55 3.65 1.16
C GLU A 54 -7.75 4.15 2.59
N ILE A 55 -8.70 3.55 3.33
CA ILE A 55 -8.97 3.92 4.73
C ILE A 55 -7.71 3.71 5.57
N VAL A 56 -7.06 2.56 5.42
CA VAL A 56 -5.81 2.25 6.16
C VAL A 56 -4.67 3.17 5.70
N ALA A 57 -4.55 3.44 4.40
CA ALA A 57 -3.52 4.34 3.85
C ALA A 57 -3.61 5.75 4.43
N LYS A 58 -4.81 6.31 4.51
CA LYS A 58 -5.07 7.62 5.11
C LYS A 58 -4.69 7.64 6.59
N GLN A 59 -5.04 6.59 7.34
CA GLN A 59 -4.70 6.48 8.75
C GLN A 59 -3.18 6.39 8.98
N ILE A 60 -2.47 5.64 8.14
CA ILE A 60 -0.99 5.58 8.19
C ILE A 60 -0.42 6.97 7.88
N HIS A 61 -0.86 7.59 6.79
CA HIS A 61 -0.40 8.91 6.38
C HIS A 61 -0.60 9.97 7.48
N ASP A 62 -1.75 9.97 8.14
CA ASP A 62 -2.05 10.92 9.23
C ASP A 62 -1.08 10.75 10.42
N LEU A 63 -0.57 9.54 10.65
CA LEU A 63 0.35 9.23 11.74
C LEU A 63 1.83 9.45 11.38
N VAL A 64 2.23 9.14 10.14
CA VAL A 64 3.65 9.18 9.74
C VAL A 64 4.00 10.40 8.88
N GLY A 65 3.00 11.07 8.31
CA GLY A 65 3.19 12.18 7.36
C GLY A 65 3.71 11.71 6.00
N GLY A 66 4.33 12.65 5.28
CA GLY A 66 4.87 12.41 3.94
C GLY A 66 3.85 12.66 2.82
N ASP A 67 4.04 12.02 1.68
CA ASP A 67 3.13 12.12 0.54
C ASP A 67 2.18 10.92 0.49
N LEU A 68 0.94 11.14 0.07
CA LEU A 68 -0.08 10.08 -0.10
C LEU A 68 -0.47 9.98 -1.55
N VAL A 69 -0.32 8.78 -2.15
CA VAL A 69 -0.54 8.57 -3.58
C VAL A 69 -1.37 7.31 -3.84
N ASN A 70 -2.46 7.48 -4.60
CA ASN A 70 -3.24 6.36 -5.14
C ASN A 70 -2.62 5.88 -6.46
N ILE A 71 -2.26 4.61 -6.53
CA ILE A 71 -1.80 3.96 -7.77
C ILE A 71 -2.98 3.75 -8.69
N GLN A 72 -2.96 4.38 -9.86
CA GLN A 72 -3.99 4.29 -10.88
C GLN A 72 -3.45 3.62 -12.15
N THR A 73 -4.24 2.72 -12.72
CA THR A 73 -3.96 2.08 -14.01
C THR A 73 -4.53 2.89 -15.17
N VAL A 74 -3.89 2.81 -16.33
CA VAL A 74 -4.41 3.44 -17.58
C VAL A 74 -5.73 2.77 -17.97
N GLN A 75 -5.80 1.45 -17.90
CA GLN A 75 -7.01 0.68 -18.18
C GLN A 75 -7.73 0.36 -16.86
N PRO A 76 -8.94 0.87 -16.63
CA PRO A 76 -9.68 0.58 -15.40
C PRO A 76 -10.05 -0.91 -15.33
N TYR A 77 -10.16 -1.41 -14.10
CA TYR A 77 -10.69 -2.76 -13.84
C TYR A 77 -12.22 -2.77 -14.04
N PRO A 78 -12.79 -3.93 -14.44
CA PRO A 78 -14.24 -4.06 -14.59
C PRO A 78 -15.02 -3.69 -13.32
N ALA A 79 -16.25 -3.20 -13.49
CA ALA A 79 -17.16 -2.98 -12.37
C ALA A 79 -17.70 -4.30 -11.82
N ASP A 80 -17.91 -5.28 -12.68
CA ASP A 80 -18.32 -6.63 -12.30
C ASP A 80 -17.25 -7.33 -11.49
N TYR A 81 -17.68 -7.98 -10.39
CA TYR A 81 -16.77 -8.67 -9.49
C TYR A 81 -16.10 -9.88 -10.13
N HIS A 82 -16.88 -10.72 -10.82
CA HIS A 82 -16.36 -11.94 -11.43
C HIS A 82 -15.41 -11.65 -12.60
N GLU A 83 -15.72 -10.63 -13.42
CA GLU A 83 -14.82 -10.16 -14.47
C GLU A 83 -13.50 -9.61 -13.89
N THR A 84 -13.55 -8.89 -12.76
CA THR A 84 -12.35 -8.41 -12.07
C THR A 84 -11.51 -9.58 -11.56
N VAL A 85 -12.13 -10.59 -10.96
CA VAL A 85 -11.44 -11.80 -10.48
C VAL A 85 -10.79 -12.53 -11.66
N GLN A 86 -11.53 -12.74 -12.75
CA GLN A 86 -11.00 -13.41 -13.93
C GLN A 86 -9.83 -12.66 -14.54
N ARG A 87 -9.96 -11.34 -14.73
CA ARG A 87 -8.88 -10.50 -15.24
C ARG A 87 -7.63 -10.59 -14.35
N ASN A 88 -7.79 -10.54 -13.03
CA ASN A 88 -6.65 -10.67 -12.11
C ASN A 88 -5.93 -12.01 -12.27
N VAL A 89 -6.67 -13.12 -12.43
CA VAL A 89 -6.12 -14.44 -12.66
C VAL A 89 -5.37 -14.51 -13.99
N ASP A 90 -5.96 -13.96 -15.05
CA ASP A 90 -5.34 -13.96 -16.39
C ASP A 90 -4.05 -13.11 -16.40
N GLU A 91 -4.08 -11.92 -15.81
CA GLU A 91 -2.91 -11.04 -15.66
C GLU A 91 -1.80 -11.72 -14.84
N PHE A 92 -2.16 -12.39 -13.75
CA PHE A 92 -1.20 -13.12 -12.93
C PHE A 92 -0.54 -14.27 -13.69
N ASN A 93 -1.32 -15.13 -14.35
CA ASN A 93 -0.82 -16.28 -15.10
C ASN A 93 0.05 -15.85 -16.29
N ALA A 94 -0.29 -14.74 -16.94
CA ALA A 94 0.49 -14.19 -18.04
C ALA A 94 1.74 -13.42 -17.58
N GLY A 95 1.94 -13.19 -16.27
CA GLY A 95 2.98 -12.30 -15.76
C GLY A 95 2.77 -10.84 -16.20
N PHE A 96 1.56 -10.49 -16.61
CA PHE A 96 1.22 -9.18 -17.13
C PHE A 96 1.33 -8.11 -16.04
N LYS A 97 1.86 -6.97 -16.42
CA LYS A 97 1.99 -5.77 -15.57
C LYS A 97 1.22 -4.63 -16.23
N PRO A 98 0.03 -4.26 -15.70
CA PRO A 98 -0.77 -3.20 -16.30
C PRO A 98 -0.01 -1.86 -16.26
N GLU A 99 -0.17 -1.06 -17.31
CA GLU A 99 0.39 0.27 -17.39
C GLU A 99 -0.22 1.18 -16.32
N LEU A 100 0.62 1.94 -15.63
CA LEU A 100 0.19 2.87 -14.59
C LEU A 100 0.04 4.28 -15.15
N LYS A 101 -1.11 4.90 -14.85
CA LYS A 101 -1.36 6.31 -15.07
C LYS A 101 -0.60 7.17 -14.06
N THR A 102 -0.51 6.68 -12.81
CA THR A 102 0.23 7.36 -11.73
C THR A 102 1.72 7.30 -12.02
N LYS A 103 2.38 8.46 -12.03
CA LYS A 103 3.83 8.59 -12.12
C LYS A 103 4.35 9.43 -10.96
N ILE A 104 5.44 8.98 -10.35
CA ILE A 104 6.12 9.68 -9.24
C ILE A 104 7.49 10.14 -9.76
N GLU A 105 7.60 11.42 -10.12
CA GLU A 105 8.78 11.97 -10.81
C GLU A 105 10.06 11.88 -9.97
N ASN A 106 9.96 11.96 -8.65
CA ASN A 106 11.09 12.01 -7.73
C ASN A 106 11.10 10.86 -6.74
N MET A 107 10.77 9.65 -7.21
CA MET A 107 10.75 8.43 -6.40
C MET A 107 12.09 8.17 -5.69
N ASP A 108 13.20 8.54 -6.31
CA ASP A 108 14.55 8.38 -5.75
C ASP A 108 14.75 9.17 -4.45
N SER A 109 13.99 10.25 -4.25
CA SER A 109 14.12 11.09 -3.05
C SER A 109 13.49 10.49 -1.79
N TYR A 110 12.68 9.43 -1.90
CA TYR A 110 12.06 8.78 -0.76
C TYR A 110 12.95 7.68 -0.20
N ASP A 111 13.09 7.66 1.13
CA ASP A 111 13.84 6.63 1.84
C ASP A 111 12.93 5.50 2.33
N THR A 112 11.66 5.84 2.63
CA THR A 112 10.66 4.94 3.20
C THR A 112 9.39 4.97 2.37
N VAL A 113 8.96 3.79 1.94
CA VAL A 113 7.80 3.58 1.08
C VAL A 113 6.83 2.64 1.79
N TYR A 114 5.72 3.19 2.27
CA TYR A 114 4.57 2.38 2.67
C TYR A 114 3.83 1.96 1.41
N ILE A 115 3.53 0.67 1.28
CA ILE A 115 2.83 0.15 0.11
C ILE A 115 1.59 -0.64 0.51
N GLY A 116 0.41 -0.14 0.10
CA GLY A 116 -0.90 -0.66 0.45
C GLY A 116 -1.64 -1.33 -0.69
N TYR A 117 -2.31 -2.44 -0.40
CA TYR A 117 -3.05 -3.21 -1.39
C TYR A 117 -4.09 -4.13 -0.75
N PRO A 118 -5.19 -4.43 -1.45
CA PRO A 118 -6.03 -5.56 -1.09
C PRO A 118 -5.35 -6.88 -1.51
N THR A 119 -5.47 -7.94 -0.72
CA THR A 119 -5.04 -9.29 -1.16
C THR A 119 -5.97 -9.78 -2.28
N TRP A 120 -5.42 -10.01 -3.46
CA TRP A 120 -6.13 -10.59 -4.60
C TRP A 120 -5.56 -11.96 -4.93
N ALA A 121 -6.41 -12.99 -4.92
CA ALA A 121 -6.00 -14.39 -5.17
C ALA A 121 -4.74 -14.79 -4.36
N MET A 122 -4.73 -14.48 -3.07
CA MET A 122 -3.62 -14.75 -2.13
C MET A 122 -2.30 -14.04 -2.47
N ASN A 123 -2.33 -13.04 -3.35
CA ASN A 123 -1.13 -12.31 -3.77
C ASN A 123 -1.37 -10.79 -3.90
N ILE A 124 -0.33 -10.05 -4.27
CA ILE A 124 -0.43 -8.63 -4.62
C ILE A 124 -1.22 -8.46 -5.92
N PRO A 125 -2.07 -7.43 -6.04
CA PRO A 125 -2.67 -7.05 -7.31
C PRO A 125 -1.60 -6.69 -8.35
N ARG A 126 -1.85 -6.97 -9.61
CA ARG A 126 -0.87 -6.70 -10.68
C ARG A 126 -0.42 -5.25 -10.80
N PRO A 127 -1.25 -4.22 -10.52
CA PRO A 127 -0.79 -2.83 -10.45
C PRO A 127 0.32 -2.58 -9.42
N ILE A 128 0.32 -3.31 -8.31
CA ILE A 128 1.42 -3.25 -7.32
C ILE A 128 2.70 -3.84 -7.91
N ALA A 129 2.61 -4.97 -8.63
CA ALA A 129 3.76 -5.54 -9.32
C ALA A 129 4.31 -4.59 -10.41
N SER A 130 3.42 -3.87 -11.12
CA SER A 130 3.81 -2.81 -12.05
C SER A 130 4.59 -1.71 -11.34
N PHE A 131 4.05 -1.16 -10.27
CA PHE A 131 4.67 -0.11 -9.48
C PHE A 131 6.06 -0.51 -8.96
N LEU A 132 6.19 -1.69 -8.36
CA LEU A 132 7.46 -2.20 -7.85
C LEU A 132 8.49 -2.50 -8.94
N SER A 133 8.06 -2.60 -10.20
CA SER A 133 8.94 -2.83 -11.35
C SER A 133 9.30 -1.55 -12.10
N GLU A 134 8.59 -0.45 -11.89
CA GLU A 134 8.84 0.83 -12.57
C GLU A 134 9.91 1.67 -11.89
N TYR A 135 10.17 1.45 -10.60
CA TYR A 135 11.12 2.26 -9.82
C TYR A 135 12.22 1.42 -9.18
N ASP A 136 13.33 2.06 -8.86
CA ASP A 136 14.43 1.45 -8.11
C ASP A 136 14.17 1.58 -6.58
N PHE A 137 14.08 0.44 -5.92
CA PHE A 137 13.88 0.35 -4.46
C PHE A 137 15.16 -0.04 -3.71
N LYS A 138 16.32 -0.09 -4.39
CA LYS A 138 17.59 -0.43 -3.75
C LYS A 138 17.90 0.52 -2.60
N GLY A 139 18.18 -0.06 -1.44
CA GLY A 139 18.51 0.68 -0.21
C GLY A 139 17.33 1.39 0.46
N LYS A 140 16.12 1.34 -0.12
CA LYS A 140 14.91 1.89 0.50
C LYS A 140 14.30 0.92 1.51
N THR A 141 13.55 1.47 2.45
CA THR A 141 12.71 0.68 3.36
C THR A 141 11.31 0.59 2.78
N ILE A 142 10.83 -0.63 2.54
CA ILE A 142 9.45 -0.92 2.11
C ILE A 142 8.67 -1.44 3.32
N ILE A 143 7.50 -0.85 3.56
CA ILE A 143 6.63 -1.21 4.68
C ILE A 143 5.26 -1.58 4.12
N PRO A 144 4.99 -2.87 3.90
CA PRO A 144 3.73 -3.31 3.33
C PRO A 144 2.57 -3.16 4.31
N PHE A 145 1.39 -2.81 3.79
CA PHE A 145 0.14 -2.92 4.53
C PHE A 145 -0.98 -3.42 3.63
N ASN A 146 -1.89 -4.20 4.19
CA ASN A 146 -2.86 -4.90 3.38
C ASN A 146 -4.24 -4.95 4.04
N THR A 147 -5.26 -4.99 3.19
CA THR A 147 -6.61 -5.37 3.56
C THR A 147 -6.99 -6.67 2.87
N ASN A 148 -7.73 -7.53 3.55
CA ASN A 148 -8.03 -8.87 3.05
C ASN A 148 -9.46 -9.31 3.42
N GLY A 149 -9.92 -10.37 2.78
CA GLY A 149 -11.22 -10.98 3.04
C GLY A 149 -11.24 -12.00 4.19
N GLY A 150 -10.23 -11.97 5.08
CA GLY A 150 -10.07 -12.93 6.17
C GLY A 150 -8.97 -13.98 5.94
N TYR A 151 -8.31 -13.95 4.78
CA TYR A 151 -7.26 -14.92 4.41
C TYR A 151 -5.83 -14.44 4.71
N GLY A 152 -5.68 -13.23 5.28
CA GLY A 152 -4.40 -12.68 5.65
C GLY A 152 -3.56 -12.19 4.47
N LEU A 153 -2.23 -12.19 4.67
CA LEU A 153 -1.25 -11.68 3.72
C LEU A 153 -1.03 -12.60 2.50
N GLY A 154 -1.27 -13.90 2.62
CA GLY A 154 -0.91 -14.85 1.57
C GLY A 154 0.57 -14.75 1.18
N GLU A 155 0.86 -14.81 -0.12
CA GLU A 155 2.21 -14.72 -0.69
C GLU A 155 2.66 -13.27 -0.99
N THR A 156 1.90 -12.27 -0.56
CA THR A 156 2.12 -10.87 -0.94
C THR A 156 3.49 -10.36 -0.54
N VAL A 157 3.95 -10.64 0.67
CA VAL A 157 5.26 -10.20 1.17
C VAL A 157 6.40 -10.89 0.42
N ASN A 158 6.25 -12.19 0.10
CA ASN A 158 7.23 -12.93 -0.69
C ASN A 158 7.34 -12.36 -2.11
N SER A 159 6.21 -11.99 -2.71
CA SER A 159 6.18 -11.35 -4.03
C SER A 159 6.88 -9.98 -4.02
N ILE A 160 6.68 -9.17 -2.97
CA ILE A 160 7.38 -7.89 -2.82
C ILE A 160 8.89 -8.11 -2.66
N LYS A 161 9.30 -9.07 -1.83
CA LYS A 161 10.72 -9.43 -1.65
C LYS A 161 11.38 -9.86 -2.96
N ALA A 162 10.68 -10.65 -3.77
CA ALA A 162 11.17 -11.11 -5.06
C ALA A 162 11.34 -9.97 -6.08
N LEU A 163 10.45 -8.97 -6.04
CA LEU A 163 10.51 -7.80 -6.93
C LEU A 163 11.52 -6.74 -6.47
N CYS A 164 11.79 -6.66 -5.16
CA CYS A 164 12.66 -5.65 -4.55
C CYS A 164 13.74 -6.31 -3.67
N PRO A 165 14.64 -7.14 -4.22
CA PRO A 165 15.57 -7.95 -3.43
C PRO A 165 16.60 -7.10 -2.64
N ASP A 166 16.91 -5.90 -3.12
CA ASP A 166 17.91 -5.00 -2.53
C ASP A 166 17.31 -3.95 -1.59
N SER A 167 16.03 -4.09 -1.23
CA SER A 167 15.33 -3.24 -0.26
C SER A 167 15.27 -3.88 1.12
N THR A 168 15.04 -3.06 2.15
CA THR A 168 14.71 -3.54 3.50
C THR A 168 13.19 -3.61 3.62
N ILE A 169 12.64 -4.80 3.91
CA ILE A 169 11.20 -4.97 4.06
C ILE A 169 10.88 -5.21 5.52
N LEU A 170 10.06 -4.34 6.12
CA LEU A 170 9.61 -4.47 7.51
C LEU A 170 8.36 -5.36 7.61
N ASP A 171 8.01 -5.75 8.83
CA ASP A 171 6.81 -6.55 9.10
C ASP A 171 5.55 -5.85 8.58
N ALA A 172 4.79 -6.57 7.77
CA ALA A 172 3.60 -6.05 7.13
C ALA A 172 2.44 -5.88 8.13
N PHE A 173 1.68 -4.80 7.96
CA PHE A 173 0.35 -4.67 8.55
C PHE A 173 -0.67 -5.48 7.76
N GLN A 174 -1.65 -6.06 8.46
CA GLN A 174 -2.81 -6.66 7.82
C GLN A 174 -4.07 -6.40 8.63
N MET A 175 -5.17 -6.19 7.93
CA MET A 175 -6.48 -6.05 8.55
C MET A 175 -7.57 -6.65 7.66
N PRO A 176 -8.49 -7.48 8.22
CA PRO A 176 -9.68 -7.85 7.49
C PRO A 176 -10.50 -6.61 7.11
N GLY A 177 -10.92 -6.53 5.86
CA GLY A 177 -11.64 -5.35 5.37
C GLY A 177 -12.96 -5.08 6.07
N ALA A 178 -13.56 -6.10 6.71
CA ALA A 178 -14.74 -5.90 7.55
C ALA A 178 -14.47 -5.01 8.77
N ASN A 179 -13.23 -5.02 9.29
CA ASN A 179 -12.82 -4.27 10.48
C ASN A 179 -12.48 -2.80 10.18
N VAL A 180 -12.18 -2.46 8.93
CA VAL A 180 -11.82 -1.07 8.58
C VAL A 180 -13.00 -0.07 8.68
N ARG A 181 -14.21 -0.57 8.93
CA ARG A 181 -15.41 0.28 9.18
C ARG A 181 -15.35 0.99 10.52
N ASP A 182 -14.61 0.44 11.47
CA ASP A 182 -14.40 1.06 12.79
C ASP A 182 -13.12 1.89 12.74
N ALA A 183 -13.27 3.21 12.61
CA ALA A 183 -12.14 4.14 12.55
C ALA A 183 -11.25 4.09 13.80
N GLN A 184 -11.83 3.83 14.99
CA GLN A 184 -11.06 3.72 16.23
C GLN A 184 -10.24 2.43 16.26
N GLU A 185 -10.80 1.33 15.77
CA GLU A 185 -10.07 0.07 15.63
C GLU A 185 -8.91 0.21 14.64
N VAL A 186 -9.14 0.83 13.48
CA VAL A 186 -8.08 1.09 12.49
C VAL A 186 -6.96 1.93 13.10
N GLN A 187 -7.31 3.05 13.75
CA GLN A 187 -6.32 3.92 14.38
C GLN A 187 -5.50 3.19 15.44
N ARG A 188 -6.15 2.43 16.33
CA ARG A 188 -5.48 1.66 17.37
C ARG A 188 -4.55 0.61 16.78
N ALA A 189 -5.04 -0.21 15.84
CA ALA A 189 -4.27 -1.30 15.25
C ALA A 189 -3.06 -0.78 14.45
N VAL A 190 -3.23 0.29 13.67
CA VAL A 190 -2.14 0.93 12.92
C VAL A 190 -1.10 1.52 13.87
N SER A 191 -1.52 2.21 14.93
CA SER A 191 -0.59 2.78 15.92
C SER A 191 0.22 1.71 16.65
N GLU A 192 -0.42 0.62 17.09
CA GLU A 192 0.24 -0.53 17.73
C GLU A 192 1.27 -1.17 16.79
N TRP A 193 0.91 -1.35 15.52
CA TRP A 193 1.82 -1.90 14.53
C TRP A 193 3.01 -0.99 14.25
N LEU A 194 2.80 0.33 14.05
CA LEU A 194 3.88 1.30 13.80
C LEU A 194 4.87 1.35 14.98
N ASN A 195 4.37 1.27 16.22
CA ASN A 195 5.21 1.16 17.41
C ASN A 195 6.01 -0.15 17.40
N LYS A 196 5.37 -1.29 17.08
CA LYS A 196 6.02 -2.61 17.03
C LYS A 196 7.17 -2.64 16.03
N ILE A 197 7.01 -2.05 14.85
CA ILE A 197 8.06 -2.00 13.83
C ILE A 197 9.09 -0.87 14.04
N GLY A 198 8.94 -0.09 15.11
CA GLY A 198 9.93 0.91 15.54
C GLY A 198 9.98 2.18 14.69
N VAL A 199 8.92 2.53 13.97
CA VAL A 199 8.83 3.75 13.15
C VAL A 199 8.13 4.91 13.86
N MET A 200 7.41 4.64 14.92
CA MET A 200 6.89 5.63 15.87
C MET A 200 7.55 5.42 17.25
N LYS A 201 7.76 6.51 17.97
CA LYS A 201 8.26 6.51 19.35
C LYS A 201 7.12 6.83 20.31
#